data_1f2ce05b58b7ac8421dbf3fbe827e7f2
#
_entry.id   1f2ce05b58b7ac8421dbf3fbe827e7f2
#
_cell.length_a   1.000
_cell.length_b   1.000
_cell.length_c   1.000
_cell.angle_alpha   90.00
_cell.angle_beta   90.00
_cell.angle_gamma   90.00
#
_symmetry.space_group_name_H-M   'P 1'
#
loop_
_entity.id
_entity.type
_entity.pdbx_description
1 polymer ?
#
loop_
_entity_poly.entity_id
_entity_poly.type
_entity_poly.pdbx_seq_one_letter_code
_entity_poly.pdbx_strand_id
1 'polypeptide(L)'
;MPQHTSRFTSRRGLLFGTAAVGAGALLAGCTSNDSSDDEPAANDQPAAAESSGKPVTIGFAGPQADHGWLNAINDNAKNRAKKYSDVTLEITEGSNDTAQQIGQIETLINKKVDVLVVLPADGKALTQVGLKAMRAGIPVVNLDRIFNTPQAYRCWIGGDNYGMGLNAGHYIGEKLKGKSNAKVIELAGLDNLELTKQRTKGFDDALKNYPNVKKVARQAAEFTVESGQAKMAQLLQAQSSFDALWNHDDDQGVGALRAIDQAGRDDFLMVGGAGALSAFQAIKQDNGVLKATVLYPPTMAASAIDLARALGQSKGISGLSEFEIPASLTLYSAVVDKTNVDQYMSTGFK
;
A
#
# COMPACT_ATOMS: atom_id res chain seq x y z
N MET A 1 -19.36 0.02 -61.11
CA MET A 1 -18.99 -1.20 -61.85
C MET A 1 -17.47 -1.36 -61.76
N PRO A 2 -16.91 -2.55 -61.44
CA PRO A 2 -17.51 -3.80 -61.08
C PRO A 2 -17.12 -4.27 -59.64
N GLN A 3 -17.93 -5.21 -59.18
CA GLN A 3 -17.74 -5.97 -57.93
C GLN A 3 -16.64 -7.06 -58.15
N HIS A 4 -15.85 -7.31 -57.12
CA HIS A 4 -15.09 -8.55 -56.99
C HIS A 4 -15.42 -9.26 -55.70
N THR A 5 -16.18 -10.33 -55.85
CA THR A 5 -16.43 -11.38 -54.86
C THR A 5 -15.23 -12.35 -54.87
N SER A 6 -14.66 -12.66 -53.74
CA SER A 6 -13.76 -13.81 -53.57
C SER A 6 -14.27 -14.79 -52.53
N ARG A 7 -14.32 -16.03 -52.96
CA ARG A 7 -14.92 -17.21 -52.34
C ARG A 7 -14.06 -17.79 -51.22
N PHE A 8 -14.69 -18.15 -50.15
CA PHE A 8 -14.14 -19.07 -49.14
C PHE A 8 -14.08 -20.50 -49.68
N THR A 9 -12.95 -21.15 -49.55
CA THR A 9 -12.80 -22.59 -49.74
C THR A 9 -12.42 -23.27 -48.44
N SER A 10 -13.36 -24.08 -47.97
CA SER A 10 -13.24 -25.05 -46.87
C SER A 10 -12.38 -26.25 -47.35
N ARG A 11 -11.41 -26.69 -46.54
CA ARG A 11 -10.84 -28.05 -46.68
C ARG A 11 -10.89 -28.78 -45.34
N ARG A 12 -11.87 -29.64 -45.22
CA ARG A 12 -11.88 -30.78 -44.28
C ARG A 12 -10.97 -31.87 -44.88
N GLY A 13 -10.02 -32.34 -44.07
CA GLY A 13 -9.23 -33.54 -44.34
C GLY A 13 -9.30 -34.46 -43.14
N LEU A 14 -10.03 -35.53 -43.36
CA LEU A 14 -10.20 -36.71 -42.46
C LEU A 14 -9.02 -37.65 -42.73
N LEU A 15 -8.33 -38.15 -41.67
CA LEU A 15 -7.60 -39.42 -41.78
C LEU A 15 -7.67 -40.18 -40.47
N PHE A 16 -8.18 -41.41 -40.61
CA PHE A 16 -8.26 -42.51 -39.62
C PHE A 16 -6.90 -43.24 -39.53
N GLY A 17 -6.64 -43.85 -38.40
CA GLY A 17 -5.66 -44.96 -38.30
C GLY A 17 -5.05 -45.09 -36.91
N THR A 18 -5.48 -45.99 -36.24
CA THR A 18 -5.21 -47.34 -35.72
C THR A 18 -4.68 -47.37 -34.26
N ALA A 19 -5.30 -48.32 -33.54
CA ALA A 19 -5.18 -48.70 -32.16
C ALA A 19 -3.81 -49.27 -31.75
N ALA A 20 -3.43 -49.08 -30.49
CA ALA A 20 -2.66 -50.04 -29.71
C ALA A 20 -3.07 -50.01 -28.22
N VAL A 21 -3.30 -51.19 -27.74
CA VAL A 21 -3.81 -51.58 -26.39
C VAL A 21 -2.69 -51.44 -25.35
N GLY A 22 -3.02 -50.93 -24.16
CA GLY A 22 -2.11 -50.97 -23.00
C GLY A 22 -2.84 -50.66 -21.72
N ALA A 23 -2.93 -51.64 -20.83
CA ALA A 23 -3.74 -51.77 -19.64
C ALA A 23 -3.56 -50.75 -18.52
N GLY A 24 -4.65 -50.34 -17.89
CA GLY A 24 -4.98 -50.49 -16.48
C GLY A 24 -4.33 -49.56 -15.47
N ALA A 25 -5.13 -48.64 -14.93
CA ALA A 25 -5.24 -48.46 -13.48
C ALA A 25 -6.48 -47.58 -13.17
N LEU A 26 -7.46 -48.19 -12.59
CA LEU A 26 -8.63 -47.56 -11.98
C LEU A 26 -8.22 -46.87 -10.68
N LEU A 27 -8.46 -45.57 -10.56
CA LEU A 27 -8.52 -44.91 -9.28
C LEU A 27 -9.94 -44.40 -9.07
N ALA A 28 -10.69 -45.21 -8.33
CA ALA A 28 -11.98 -44.84 -7.75
C ALA A 28 -11.72 -43.85 -6.60
N GLY A 29 -12.12 -42.60 -6.75
CA GLY A 29 -12.23 -41.63 -5.66
C GLY A 29 -13.59 -41.72 -5.03
N CYS A 30 -13.71 -42.41 -3.89
CA CYS A 30 -14.93 -42.41 -3.06
C CYS A 30 -15.01 -41.08 -2.30
N THR A 31 -16.09 -40.36 -2.50
CA THR A 31 -16.56 -39.34 -1.57
C THR A 31 -17.27 -40.08 -0.42
N SER A 32 -16.71 -40.06 0.76
CA SER A 32 -17.40 -40.38 2.00
C SER A 32 -17.34 -39.14 2.91
N ASN A 33 -18.55 -38.65 3.20
CA ASN A 33 -18.82 -37.62 4.17
C ASN A 33 -19.06 -38.34 5.51
N ASP A 34 -18.10 -38.32 6.40
CA ASP A 34 -18.28 -38.76 7.77
C ASP A 34 -17.68 -37.72 8.71
N SER A 35 -18.55 -37.18 9.55
CA SER A 35 -18.27 -36.25 10.61
C SER A 35 -17.68 -37.00 11.80
N SER A 36 -16.44 -36.73 12.15
CA SER A 36 -15.90 -37.00 13.49
C SER A 36 -14.95 -35.87 13.86
N ASP A 37 -15.26 -35.25 15.00
CA ASP A 37 -14.45 -34.24 15.69
C ASP A 37 -13.10 -34.81 16.07
N ASP A 38 -12.04 -34.33 15.41
CA ASP A 38 -10.67 -34.41 15.92
C ASP A 38 -9.94 -33.12 15.46
N GLU A 39 -9.55 -32.28 16.43
CA GLU A 39 -8.68 -31.15 16.22
C GLU A 39 -7.36 -31.62 15.56
N PRO A 40 -6.94 -31.06 14.41
CA PRO A 40 -5.59 -31.29 13.95
C PRO A 40 -4.64 -30.35 14.70
N ALA A 41 -3.72 -30.95 15.45
CA ALA A 41 -2.53 -30.29 15.97
C ALA A 41 -1.89 -29.43 14.85
N ALA A 42 -1.60 -28.16 15.16
CA ALA A 42 -0.86 -27.26 14.32
C ALA A 42 0.51 -27.87 13.97
N ASN A 43 0.63 -28.38 12.76
CA ASN A 43 1.88 -28.85 12.22
C ASN A 43 2.64 -27.64 11.70
N ASP A 44 3.51 -27.05 12.52
CA ASP A 44 4.49 -26.04 12.15
C ASP A 44 5.55 -26.65 11.21
N GLN A 45 5.15 -27.08 10.03
CA GLN A 45 6.08 -27.28 8.93
C GLN A 45 6.34 -25.90 8.29
N PRO A 46 7.60 -25.48 8.18
CA PRO A 46 7.91 -24.28 7.41
C PRO A 46 7.38 -24.49 5.99
N ALA A 47 6.48 -23.64 5.56
CA ALA A 47 5.95 -23.67 4.20
C ALA A 47 7.12 -23.72 3.22
N ALA A 48 7.18 -24.79 2.42
CA ALA A 48 8.21 -24.94 1.40
C ALA A 48 8.20 -23.69 0.52
N ALA A 49 9.39 -23.09 0.28
CA ALA A 49 9.53 -21.91 -0.51
C ALA A 49 8.89 -22.16 -1.90
N GLU A 50 7.91 -21.32 -2.28
CA GLU A 50 7.29 -21.42 -3.60
C GLU A 50 8.36 -21.17 -4.67
N SER A 51 8.81 -22.22 -5.36
CA SER A 51 9.73 -22.10 -6.48
C SER A 51 9.10 -22.68 -7.73
N SER A 52 9.29 -22.00 -8.86
CA SER A 52 9.26 -22.62 -10.20
C SER A 52 9.44 -21.61 -11.33
N GLY A 53 10.27 -20.62 -11.16
CA GLY A 53 10.54 -19.64 -12.20
C GLY A 53 12.03 -19.47 -12.50
N LYS A 54 12.34 -18.75 -13.57
CA LYS A 54 13.68 -18.20 -13.81
C LYS A 54 14.10 -17.39 -12.58
N PRO A 55 15.35 -17.55 -12.05
CA PRO A 55 15.86 -16.70 -10.99
C PRO A 55 15.75 -15.22 -11.34
N VAL A 56 15.37 -14.39 -10.36
CA VAL A 56 15.17 -12.94 -10.52
C VAL A 56 15.94 -12.22 -9.43
N THR A 57 16.79 -11.28 -9.84
CA THR A 57 17.45 -10.32 -8.94
C THR A 57 16.63 -9.03 -8.90
N ILE A 58 16.07 -8.71 -7.75
CA ILE A 58 15.28 -7.51 -7.51
C ILE A 58 16.12 -6.50 -6.75
N GLY A 59 16.34 -5.30 -7.33
CA GLY A 59 16.90 -4.17 -6.61
C GLY A 59 15.79 -3.40 -5.89
N PHE A 60 15.97 -3.11 -4.60
CA PHE A 60 15.03 -2.32 -3.81
C PHE A 60 15.70 -1.05 -3.30
N ALA A 61 15.13 0.12 -3.61
CA ALA A 61 15.59 1.41 -3.13
C ALA A 61 14.43 2.19 -2.50
N GLY A 62 14.60 2.61 -1.24
CA GLY A 62 13.63 3.37 -0.47
C GLY A 62 14.26 4.55 0.27
N PRO A 63 13.44 5.44 0.89
CA PRO A 63 13.93 6.46 1.81
C PRO A 63 14.46 5.82 3.10
N GLN A 64 15.08 6.64 3.96
CA GLN A 64 15.49 6.21 5.29
C GLN A 64 14.26 5.76 6.08
N ALA A 65 14.38 4.65 6.79
CA ALA A 65 13.33 4.13 7.65
C ALA A 65 13.34 4.87 9.00
N ASP A 66 12.83 6.09 9.00
CA ASP A 66 12.82 7.01 10.14
C ASP A 66 11.55 6.95 11.00
N HIS A 67 10.56 6.18 10.57
CA HIS A 67 9.31 5.92 11.31
C HIS A 67 8.75 4.50 11.03
N GLY A 68 7.78 4.06 11.81
CA GLY A 68 7.27 2.68 11.83
C GLY A 68 6.75 2.22 10.46
N TRP A 69 6.01 3.09 9.73
CA TRP A 69 5.49 2.72 8.42
C TRP A 69 6.61 2.41 7.40
N LEU A 70 7.69 3.21 7.33
CA LEU A 70 8.83 2.93 6.44
C LEU A 70 9.65 1.70 6.88
N ASN A 71 9.76 1.46 8.19
CA ASN A 71 10.33 0.21 8.70
C ASN A 71 9.50 -0.99 8.22
N ALA A 72 8.17 -0.92 8.34
CA ALA A 72 7.28 -1.98 7.90
C ALA A 72 7.32 -2.21 6.37
N ILE A 73 7.51 -1.17 5.56
CA ILE A 73 7.77 -1.29 4.10
C ILE A 73 8.99 -2.18 3.86
N ASN A 74 10.12 -1.86 4.50
CA ASN A 74 11.37 -2.62 4.34
C ASN A 74 11.22 -4.08 4.81
N ASP A 75 10.57 -4.31 5.94
CA ASP A 75 10.36 -5.65 6.50
C ASP A 75 9.41 -6.48 5.63
N ASN A 76 8.33 -5.89 5.12
CA ASN A 76 7.43 -6.56 4.19
C ASN A 76 8.14 -6.97 2.90
N ALA A 77 8.99 -6.10 2.32
CA ALA A 77 9.77 -6.42 1.13
C ALA A 77 10.75 -7.59 1.41
N LYS A 78 11.54 -7.50 2.49
CA LYS A 78 12.51 -8.54 2.90
C LYS A 78 11.82 -9.87 3.19
N ASN A 79 10.75 -9.85 3.97
CA ASN A 79 10.04 -11.05 4.38
C ASN A 79 9.32 -11.71 3.19
N ARG A 80 8.82 -10.92 2.24
CA ARG A 80 8.22 -11.47 1.03
C ARG A 80 9.26 -12.10 0.11
N ALA A 81 10.37 -11.45 -0.13
CA ALA A 81 11.47 -12.00 -0.93
C ALA A 81 11.98 -13.34 -0.38
N LYS A 82 12.12 -13.47 0.94
CA LYS A 82 12.56 -14.73 1.59
C LYS A 82 11.62 -15.91 1.36
N LYS A 83 10.34 -15.68 0.99
CA LYS A 83 9.40 -16.77 0.68
C LYS A 83 9.67 -17.41 -0.68
N TYR A 84 10.48 -16.80 -1.54
CA TYR A 84 10.79 -17.28 -2.87
C TYR A 84 12.24 -17.76 -2.95
N SER A 85 12.47 -19.00 -3.37
CA SER A 85 13.82 -19.54 -3.60
C SER A 85 14.46 -19.05 -4.89
N ASP A 86 13.64 -18.46 -5.80
CA ASP A 86 14.04 -17.92 -7.10
C ASP A 86 14.19 -16.38 -7.10
N VAL A 87 14.13 -15.73 -5.91
CA VAL A 87 14.33 -14.28 -5.77
C VAL A 87 15.58 -13.97 -4.96
N THR A 88 16.44 -13.14 -5.53
CA THR A 88 17.54 -12.46 -4.80
C THR A 88 17.16 -11.00 -4.63
N LEU A 89 17.10 -10.52 -3.37
CA LEU A 89 16.78 -9.12 -3.06
C LEU A 89 18.07 -8.34 -2.73
N GLU A 90 18.41 -7.36 -3.55
CA GLU A 90 19.45 -6.36 -3.29
C GLU A 90 18.81 -5.08 -2.79
N ILE A 91 18.88 -4.82 -1.49
CA ILE A 91 18.33 -3.62 -0.85
C ILE A 91 19.43 -2.59 -0.59
N THR A 92 19.16 -1.33 -0.97
CA THR A 92 20.08 -0.23 -0.65
C THR A 92 19.89 0.25 0.78
N GLU A 93 20.89 0.93 1.32
CA GLU A 93 20.72 1.73 2.53
C GLU A 93 19.76 2.89 2.23
N GLY A 94 18.69 3.04 3.04
CA GLY A 94 17.68 4.07 2.80
C GLY A 94 18.25 5.49 3.00
N SER A 95 17.77 6.44 2.18
CA SER A 95 18.16 7.84 2.31
C SER A 95 17.00 8.79 1.97
N ASN A 96 16.85 9.84 2.78
CA ASN A 96 15.95 10.96 2.51
C ASN A 96 16.62 12.03 1.62
N ASP A 97 17.93 11.93 1.37
CA ASP A 97 18.64 12.74 0.38
C ASP A 97 18.39 12.18 -1.02
N THR A 98 17.78 12.98 -1.88
CA THR A 98 17.41 12.56 -3.25
C THR A 98 18.63 12.28 -4.12
N ALA A 99 19.75 12.98 -3.94
CA ALA A 99 20.99 12.75 -4.71
C ALA A 99 21.63 11.41 -4.30
N GLN A 100 21.66 11.11 -3.01
CA GLN A 100 22.15 9.83 -2.52
C GLN A 100 21.25 8.67 -3.01
N GLN A 101 19.94 8.82 -2.95
CA GLN A 101 19.03 7.78 -3.44
C GLN A 101 19.17 7.56 -4.96
N ILE A 102 19.38 8.62 -5.74
CA ILE A 102 19.67 8.52 -7.18
C ILE A 102 20.94 7.69 -7.38
N GLY A 103 22.05 7.97 -6.68
CA GLY A 103 23.29 7.21 -6.77
C GLY A 103 23.14 5.74 -6.40
N GLN A 104 22.33 5.44 -5.40
CA GLN A 104 21.98 4.06 -5.01
C GLN A 104 21.24 3.33 -6.11
N ILE A 105 20.22 3.96 -6.73
CA ILE A 105 19.47 3.39 -7.87
C ILE A 105 20.41 3.19 -9.08
N GLU A 106 21.30 4.14 -9.38
CA GLU A 106 22.29 3.99 -10.45
C GLU A 106 23.23 2.81 -10.20
N THR A 107 23.60 2.57 -8.95
CA THR A 107 24.41 1.40 -8.58
C THR A 107 23.65 0.10 -8.90
N LEU A 108 22.36 0.00 -8.59
CA LEU A 108 21.53 -1.17 -8.94
C LEU A 108 21.37 -1.33 -10.46
N ILE A 109 21.22 -0.22 -11.22
CA ILE A 109 21.20 -0.24 -12.69
C ILE A 109 22.51 -0.80 -13.24
N ASN A 110 23.66 -0.33 -12.72
CA ASN A 110 24.98 -0.78 -13.14
C ASN A 110 25.24 -2.25 -12.81
N LYS A 111 24.68 -2.76 -11.72
CA LYS A 111 24.68 -4.20 -11.36
C LYS A 111 23.81 -5.04 -12.27
N LYS A 112 22.97 -4.41 -13.13
CA LYS A 112 22.05 -5.07 -14.05
C LYS A 112 21.05 -5.99 -13.34
N VAL A 113 20.43 -5.49 -12.24
CA VAL A 113 19.32 -6.22 -11.63
C VAL A 113 18.21 -6.45 -12.64
N ASP A 114 17.44 -7.53 -12.50
CA ASP A 114 16.38 -7.86 -13.46
C ASP A 114 15.19 -6.91 -13.37
N VAL A 115 14.86 -6.42 -12.16
CA VAL A 115 13.77 -5.47 -11.88
C VAL A 115 14.17 -4.55 -10.75
N LEU A 116 13.71 -3.30 -10.80
CA LEU A 116 13.83 -2.35 -9.70
C LEU A 116 12.47 -2.15 -9.01
N VAL A 117 12.46 -2.14 -7.68
CA VAL A 117 11.37 -1.63 -6.85
C VAL A 117 11.86 -0.34 -6.22
N VAL A 118 11.18 0.77 -6.50
CA VAL A 118 11.61 2.10 -6.02
C VAL A 118 10.46 2.78 -5.28
N LEU A 119 10.66 3.05 -3.98
CA LEU A 119 9.90 4.03 -3.23
C LEU A 119 10.73 5.31 -3.19
N PRO A 120 10.41 6.34 -3.99
CA PRO A 120 11.25 7.53 -4.04
C PRO A 120 11.07 8.41 -2.79
N ALA A 121 12.16 9.02 -2.31
CA ALA A 121 12.09 10.07 -1.28
C ALA A 121 11.24 11.24 -1.80
N ASP A 122 11.41 11.61 -3.07
CA ASP A 122 10.59 12.55 -3.83
C ASP A 122 10.38 12.03 -5.26
N GLY A 123 9.12 11.77 -5.64
CA GLY A 123 8.78 11.19 -6.94
C GLY A 123 9.22 12.06 -8.13
N LYS A 124 9.11 13.39 -8.00
CA LYS A 124 9.51 14.33 -9.05
C LYS A 124 11.03 14.35 -9.23
N ALA A 125 11.78 14.44 -8.13
CA ALA A 125 13.23 14.47 -8.16
C ALA A 125 13.86 13.21 -8.74
N LEU A 126 13.27 12.03 -8.45
CA LEU A 126 13.79 10.75 -8.88
C LEU A 126 13.25 10.27 -10.24
N THR A 127 12.37 11.02 -10.89
CA THR A 127 11.77 10.62 -12.17
C THR A 127 12.84 10.32 -13.25
N GLN A 128 13.93 11.09 -13.32
CA GLN A 128 14.95 10.90 -14.36
C GLN A 128 15.72 9.58 -14.19
N VAL A 129 16.01 9.16 -12.95
CA VAL A 129 16.68 7.88 -12.72
C VAL A 129 15.75 6.69 -12.99
N GLY A 130 14.44 6.84 -12.73
CA GLY A 130 13.43 5.85 -13.16
C GLY A 130 13.41 5.69 -14.71
N LEU A 131 13.38 6.81 -15.44
CA LEU A 131 13.50 6.80 -16.91
C LEU A 131 14.80 6.15 -17.40
N LYS A 132 15.92 6.39 -16.70
CA LYS A 132 17.22 5.76 -17.01
C LYS A 132 17.15 4.25 -16.87
N ALA A 133 16.55 3.74 -15.79
CA ALA A 133 16.37 2.30 -15.58
C ALA A 133 15.50 1.68 -16.69
N MET A 134 14.35 2.28 -16.99
CA MET A 134 13.44 1.79 -18.04
C MET A 134 14.12 1.77 -19.43
N ARG A 135 14.91 2.80 -19.78
CA ARG A 135 15.69 2.83 -21.03
C ARG A 135 16.81 1.79 -21.06
N ALA A 136 17.35 1.41 -19.91
CA ALA A 136 18.33 0.32 -19.81
C ALA A 136 17.71 -1.08 -19.90
N GLY A 137 16.38 -1.17 -20.11
CA GLY A 137 15.64 -2.44 -20.17
C GLY A 137 15.33 -3.05 -18.82
N ILE A 138 15.53 -2.31 -17.72
CA ILE A 138 15.21 -2.75 -16.36
C ILE A 138 13.83 -2.21 -16.00
N PRO A 139 12.78 -3.05 -15.94
CA PRO A 139 11.45 -2.62 -15.54
C PRO A 139 11.46 -2.11 -14.10
N VAL A 140 10.68 -1.05 -13.86
CA VAL A 140 10.56 -0.41 -12.55
C VAL A 140 9.17 -0.65 -11.99
N VAL A 141 9.06 -1.20 -10.78
CA VAL A 141 7.88 -1.12 -9.95
C VAL A 141 8.01 0.11 -9.06
N ASN A 142 7.23 1.14 -9.36
CA ASN A 142 7.19 2.35 -8.55
C ASN A 142 6.26 2.12 -7.36
N LEU A 143 6.79 2.19 -6.16
CA LEU A 143 6.08 1.95 -4.91
C LEU A 143 5.72 3.27 -4.24
N ASP A 144 4.45 3.43 -3.85
CA ASP A 144 3.91 4.54 -3.06
C ASP A 144 4.05 5.91 -3.73
N ARG A 145 5.11 6.69 -3.46
CA ARG A 145 5.33 8.04 -4.00
C ARG A 145 5.57 7.95 -5.51
N ILE A 146 4.63 8.51 -6.28
CA ILE A 146 4.61 8.31 -7.74
C ILE A 146 5.64 9.21 -8.45
N PHE A 147 6.33 8.65 -9.44
CA PHE A 147 7.14 9.42 -10.41
C PHE A 147 6.27 10.36 -11.25
N ASN A 148 6.86 11.46 -11.70
CA ASN A 148 6.15 12.53 -12.42
C ASN A 148 5.74 12.17 -13.87
N THR A 149 6.11 10.99 -14.35
CA THR A 149 5.70 10.46 -15.66
C THR A 149 5.57 8.94 -15.65
N PRO A 150 4.54 8.38 -16.30
CA PRO A 150 4.35 6.93 -16.39
C PRO A 150 5.44 6.21 -17.19
N GLN A 151 6.25 6.91 -17.98
CA GLN A 151 7.38 6.29 -18.69
C GLN A 151 8.54 5.92 -17.75
N ALA A 152 8.55 6.41 -16.52
CA ALA A 152 9.59 6.11 -15.51
C ALA A 152 9.38 4.79 -14.78
N TYR A 153 8.28 4.09 -15.01
CA TYR A 153 7.97 2.81 -14.40
C TYR A 153 7.11 1.92 -15.32
N ARG A 154 7.15 0.61 -15.07
CA ARG A 154 6.29 -0.38 -15.74
C ARG A 154 4.95 -0.55 -15.01
N CYS A 155 5.00 -0.50 -13.68
CA CYS A 155 3.83 -0.61 -12.82
C CYS A 155 4.01 0.29 -11.59
N TRP A 156 2.94 0.98 -11.20
CA TRP A 156 2.87 1.67 -9.91
C TRP A 156 1.95 0.90 -8.96
N ILE A 157 2.34 0.80 -7.69
CA ILE A 157 1.50 0.28 -6.61
C ILE A 157 1.56 1.21 -5.40
N GLY A 158 0.40 1.61 -4.89
CA GLY A 158 0.30 2.50 -3.73
C GLY A 158 -1.11 2.54 -3.15
N GLY A 159 -1.29 3.24 -2.05
CA GLY A 159 -2.58 3.45 -1.44
C GLY A 159 -3.38 4.57 -2.13
N ASP A 160 -4.69 4.57 -1.92
CA ASP A 160 -5.60 5.63 -2.36
C ASP A 160 -5.52 6.83 -1.41
N ASN A 161 -4.57 7.74 -1.66
CA ASN A 161 -4.38 8.92 -0.81
C ASN A 161 -5.59 9.87 -0.83
N TYR A 162 -6.22 10.05 -2.00
CA TYR A 162 -7.43 10.86 -2.09
C TYR A 162 -8.59 10.21 -1.33
N GLY A 163 -8.80 8.91 -1.55
CA GLY A 163 -9.81 8.12 -0.82
C GLY A 163 -9.56 8.08 0.68
N MET A 164 -8.28 8.04 1.12
CA MET A 164 -7.93 8.14 2.54
C MET A 164 -8.46 9.44 3.18
N GLY A 165 -8.22 10.58 2.53
CA GLY A 165 -8.75 11.87 2.97
C GLY A 165 -10.28 11.92 2.91
N LEU A 166 -10.86 11.43 1.80
CA LEU A 166 -12.30 11.39 1.60
C LEU A 166 -12.99 10.59 2.72
N ASN A 167 -12.48 9.41 3.04
CA ASN A 167 -13.01 8.51 4.07
C ASN A 167 -12.87 9.10 5.48
N ALA A 168 -11.74 9.74 5.80
CA ALA A 168 -11.56 10.47 7.06
C ALA A 168 -12.58 11.60 7.20
N GLY A 169 -12.77 12.38 6.14
CA GLY A 169 -13.72 13.49 6.13
C GLY A 169 -15.17 13.04 6.27
N HIS A 170 -15.57 11.97 5.59
CA HIS A 170 -16.91 11.39 5.75
C HIS A 170 -17.13 10.84 7.15
N TYR A 171 -16.15 10.11 7.70
CA TYR A 171 -16.26 9.60 9.08
C TYR A 171 -16.46 10.73 10.09
N ILE A 172 -15.63 11.77 10.03
CA ILE A 172 -15.73 12.93 10.92
C ILE A 172 -17.05 13.66 10.69
N GLY A 173 -17.43 13.89 9.43
CA GLY A 173 -18.68 14.56 9.07
C GLY A 173 -19.91 13.84 9.63
N GLU A 174 -19.98 12.51 9.50
CA GLU A 174 -21.06 11.71 10.07
C GLU A 174 -21.12 11.79 11.61
N LYS A 175 -19.96 11.75 12.29
CA LYS A 175 -19.89 11.88 13.75
C LYS A 175 -20.35 13.26 14.24
N LEU A 176 -20.13 14.31 13.43
CA LEU A 176 -20.42 15.71 13.77
C LEU A 176 -21.69 16.27 13.13
N LYS A 177 -22.46 15.49 12.36
CA LYS A 177 -23.64 15.97 11.61
C LYS A 177 -24.71 16.64 12.47
N GLY A 178 -24.84 16.25 13.74
CA GLY A 178 -25.79 16.83 14.68
C GLY A 178 -25.27 18.08 15.41
N LYS A 179 -24.02 18.49 15.19
CA LYS A 179 -23.40 19.62 15.88
C LYS A 179 -23.41 20.86 14.99
N SER A 180 -24.00 21.94 15.44
CA SER A 180 -23.97 23.23 14.72
C SER A 180 -22.57 23.84 14.80
N ASN A 181 -22.07 24.36 13.65
CA ASN A 181 -20.77 25.04 13.57
C ASN A 181 -19.57 24.22 14.09
N ALA A 182 -19.56 22.91 13.80
CA ALA A 182 -18.46 22.03 14.19
C ALA A 182 -17.13 22.47 13.53
N LYS A 183 -16.06 22.45 14.32
CA LYS A 183 -14.71 22.85 13.92
C LYS A 183 -13.82 21.65 13.84
N VAL A 184 -13.11 21.49 12.74
CA VAL A 184 -12.13 20.42 12.58
C VAL A 184 -10.75 21.00 12.26
N ILE A 185 -9.71 20.31 12.71
CA ILE A 185 -8.32 20.65 12.41
C ILE A 185 -7.64 19.47 11.71
N GLU A 186 -6.58 19.76 10.97
CA GLU A 186 -5.83 18.78 10.20
C GLU A 186 -4.35 18.84 10.57
N LEU A 187 -3.80 17.71 11.02
CA LEU A 187 -2.37 17.49 11.18
C LEU A 187 -1.88 16.68 9.98
N ALA A 188 -1.40 17.38 8.97
CA ALA A 188 -0.99 16.81 7.70
C ALA A 188 0.45 16.24 7.78
N GLY A 189 0.85 15.47 6.75
CA GLY A 189 2.24 15.07 6.57
C GLY A 189 3.07 16.14 5.82
N LEU A 190 4.19 15.72 5.23
CA LEU A 190 5.10 16.56 4.45
C LEU A 190 4.38 17.25 3.27
N ASP A 191 4.37 18.58 3.24
CA ASP A 191 3.61 19.39 2.27
C ASP A 191 4.16 19.34 0.83
N ASN A 192 5.44 19.01 0.66
CA ASN A 192 6.04 18.86 -0.65
C ASN A 192 5.59 17.60 -1.38
N LEU A 193 5.03 16.61 -0.68
CA LEU A 193 4.60 15.34 -1.25
C LEU A 193 3.20 15.43 -1.86
N GLU A 194 3.04 14.87 -3.05
CA GLU A 194 1.77 14.81 -3.75
C GLU A 194 0.71 14.02 -2.96
N LEU A 195 1.11 12.94 -2.27
CA LEU A 195 0.22 12.16 -1.42
C LEU A 195 -0.43 13.00 -0.31
N THR A 196 0.32 13.93 0.31
CA THR A 196 -0.20 14.82 1.35
C THR A 196 -1.27 15.77 0.78
N LYS A 197 -1.02 16.32 -0.41
CA LYS A 197 -2.00 17.19 -1.10
C LYS A 197 -3.26 16.44 -1.47
N GLN A 198 -3.14 15.19 -1.95
CA GLN A 198 -4.29 14.34 -2.28
C GLN A 198 -5.12 14.01 -1.03
N ARG A 199 -4.49 13.68 0.10
CA ARG A 199 -5.16 13.45 1.39
C ARG A 199 -5.94 14.70 1.82
N THR A 200 -5.28 15.86 1.87
CA THR A 200 -5.94 17.14 2.20
C THR A 200 -7.10 17.44 1.26
N LYS A 201 -6.90 17.25 -0.06
CA LYS A 201 -7.96 17.48 -1.05
C LYS A 201 -9.16 16.55 -0.85
N GLY A 202 -8.95 15.27 -0.64
CA GLY A 202 -10.01 14.30 -0.37
C GLY A 202 -10.81 14.68 0.88
N PHE A 203 -10.12 15.08 1.95
CA PHE A 203 -10.74 15.56 3.17
C PHE A 203 -11.61 16.80 2.96
N ASP A 204 -11.08 17.80 2.26
CA ASP A 204 -11.81 19.02 1.95
C ASP A 204 -13.03 18.76 1.07
N ASP A 205 -12.91 17.84 0.10
CA ASP A 205 -14.02 17.46 -0.78
C ASP A 205 -15.12 16.70 0.01
N ALA A 206 -14.76 15.83 0.96
CA ALA A 206 -15.72 15.17 1.83
C ALA A 206 -16.51 16.17 2.70
N LEU A 207 -15.81 17.15 3.29
CA LEU A 207 -16.42 18.13 4.18
C LEU A 207 -17.46 19.03 3.47
N LYS A 208 -17.42 19.15 2.14
CA LYS A 208 -18.45 19.86 1.37
C LYS A 208 -19.86 19.27 1.54
N ASN A 209 -19.95 17.98 1.88
CA ASN A 209 -21.21 17.29 2.16
C ASN A 209 -21.75 17.56 3.59
N TYR A 210 -20.96 18.25 4.42
CA TYR A 210 -21.29 18.55 5.82
C TYR A 210 -21.14 20.05 6.08
N PRO A 211 -22.10 20.90 5.63
CA PRO A 211 -21.97 22.36 5.67
C PRO A 211 -21.86 22.94 7.08
N ASN A 212 -22.24 22.15 8.09
CA ASN A 212 -22.09 22.47 9.51
C ASN A 212 -20.66 22.20 10.05
N VAL A 213 -19.78 21.52 9.30
CA VAL A 213 -18.41 21.16 9.70
C VAL A 213 -17.42 22.01 8.89
N LYS A 214 -16.53 22.72 9.57
CA LYS A 214 -15.54 23.60 8.93
C LYS A 214 -14.13 23.26 9.38
N LYS A 215 -13.22 23.11 8.44
CA LYS A 215 -11.79 23.04 8.73
C LYS A 215 -11.29 24.44 9.10
N VAL A 216 -10.81 24.62 10.34
CA VAL A 216 -10.39 25.92 10.90
C VAL A 216 -8.88 26.06 11.02
N ALA A 217 -8.12 24.95 11.00
CA ALA A 217 -6.67 24.98 11.01
C ALA A 217 -6.09 23.75 10.32
N ARG A 218 -4.88 23.90 9.79
CA ARG A 218 -4.04 22.85 9.22
C ARG A 218 -2.58 23.13 9.57
N GLN A 219 -1.87 22.09 9.99
CA GLN A 219 -0.45 22.14 10.25
C GLN A 219 0.24 20.96 9.56
N ALA A 220 1.33 21.20 8.86
CA ALA A 220 2.17 20.14 8.30
C ALA A 220 3.17 19.62 9.33
N ALA A 221 3.41 18.31 9.32
CA ALA A 221 4.42 17.62 10.10
C ALA A 221 5.26 16.70 9.17
N GLU A 222 6.03 15.77 9.74
CA GLU A 222 7.02 14.99 8.99
C GLU A 222 6.80 13.46 9.09
N PHE A 223 5.60 13.01 9.46
CA PHE A 223 5.25 11.62 9.73
C PHE A 223 5.98 10.99 10.93
N THR A 224 6.85 11.73 11.63
CA THR A 224 7.59 11.25 12.80
C THR A 224 6.87 11.61 14.12
N VAL A 225 7.15 10.85 15.18
CA VAL A 225 6.59 11.07 16.52
C VAL A 225 6.95 12.47 17.04
N GLU A 226 8.21 12.88 16.90
CA GLU A 226 8.72 14.15 17.38
C GLU A 226 8.03 15.34 16.68
N SER A 227 7.93 15.27 15.37
CA SER A 227 7.26 16.32 14.58
C SER A 227 5.76 16.35 14.89
N GLY A 228 5.11 15.20 15.03
CA GLY A 228 3.71 15.09 15.41
C GLY A 228 3.42 15.75 16.76
N GLN A 229 4.26 15.50 17.78
CA GLN A 229 4.13 16.10 19.09
C GLN A 229 4.31 17.63 19.05
N ALA A 230 5.37 18.10 18.40
CA ALA A 230 5.67 19.53 18.32
C ALA A 230 4.58 20.31 17.57
N LYS A 231 4.09 19.77 16.44
CA LYS A 231 3.08 20.45 15.61
C LYS A 231 1.69 20.39 16.25
N MET A 232 1.35 19.28 16.91
CA MET A 232 0.09 19.20 17.67
C MET A 232 0.08 20.17 18.86
N ALA A 233 1.17 20.30 19.61
CA ALA A 233 1.28 21.29 20.66
C ALA A 233 1.03 22.74 20.16
N GLN A 234 1.56 23.09 18.96
CA GLN A 234 1.30 24.38 18.32
C GLN A 234 -0.17 24.54 17.94
N LEU A 235 -0.81 23.49 17.39
CA LEU A 235 -2.24 23.52 17.05
C LEU A 235 -3.12 23.70 18.29
N LEU A 236 -2.81 23.03 19.39
CA LEU A 236 -3.54 23.16 20.67
C LEU A 236 -3.45 24.57 21.26
N GLN A 237 -2.29 25.22 21.11
CA GLN A 237 -2.11 26.62 21.53
C GLN A 237 -2.88 27.61 20.62
N ALA A 238 -2.87 27.34 19.29
CA ALA A 238 -3.53 28.22 18.33
C ALA A 238 -5.06 28.06 18.31
N GLN A 239 -5.58 26.89 18.66
CA GLN A 239 -7.00 26.53 18.60
C GLN A 239 -7.48 26.06 19.97
N SER A 240 -8.07 26.97 20.73
CA SER A 240 -8.59 26.69 22.07
C SER A 240 -9.76 25.68 22.07
N SER A 241 -10.51 25.58 20.96
CA SER A 241 -11.63 24.65 20.82
C SER A 241 -11.78 24.16 19.38
N PHE A 242 -11.95 22.85 19.24
CA PHE A 242 -12.31 22.15 18.01
C PHE A 242 -12.97 20.82 18.37
N ASP A 243 -13.64 20.19 17.42
CA ASP A 243 -14.50 19.02 17.64
C ASP A 243 -13.92 17.74 17.09
N ALA A 244 -13.00 17.86 16.12
CA ALA A 244 -12.27 16.73 15.58
C ALA A 244 -10.88 17.13 15.08
N LEU A 245 -9.98 16.14 15.12
CA LEU A 245 -8.67 16.17 14.50
C LEU A 245 -8.59 15.04 13.46
N TRP A 246 -8.18 15.36 12.22
CA TRP A 246 -7.65 14.36 11.31
C TRP A 246 -6.13 14.43 11.24
N ASN A 247 -5.48 13.33 11.53
CA ASN A 247 -4.04 13.15 11.49
C ASN A 247 -3.67 12.15 10.39
N HIS A 248 -2.75 12.55 9.51
CA HIS A 248 -2.45 11.80 8.29
C HIS A 248 -1.70 10.48 8.49
N ASP A 249 -1.10 10.26 9.69
CA ASP A 249 -0.24 9.11 9.94
C ASP A 249 -0.23 8.69 11.42
N ASP A 250 -0.27 7.39 11.71
CA ASP A 250 -0.39 6.89 13.08
C ASP A 250 0.92 7.01 13.88
N ASP A 251 2.11 6.96 13.24
CA ASP A 251 3.39 7.22 13.93
C ASP A 251 3.45 8.68 14.40
N GLN A 252 3.13 9.61 13.50
CA GLN A 252 2.93 11.03 13.83
C GLN A 252 1.84 11.20 14.90
N GLY A 253 0.80 10.38 14.83
CA GLY A 253 -0.33 10.31 15.76
C GLY A 253 0.08 9.96 17.18
N VAL A 254 1.08 9.10 17.37
CA VAL A 254 1.65 8.81 18.71
C VAL A 254 2.18 10.10 19.34
N GLY A 255 2.89 10.93 18.58
CA GLY A 255 3.35 12.23 19.07
C GLY A 255 2.21 13.20 19.35
N ALA A 256 1.22 13.25 18.45
CA ALA A 256 0.04 14.08 18.63
C ALA A 256 -0.73 13.72 19.92
N LEU A 257 -0.92 12.43 20.19
CA LEU A 257 -1.58 11.95 21.42
C LEU A 257 -0.80 12.35 22.69
N ARG A 258 0.54 12.31 22.67
CA ARG A 258 1.36 12.80 23.79
C ARG A 258 1.12 14.29 24.06
N ALA A 259 1.04 15.12 23.03
CA ALA A 259 0.77 16.54 23.18
C ALA A 259 -0.66 16.81 23.68
N ILE A 260 -1.64 16.01 23.26
CA ILE A 260 -3.03 16.06 23.70
C ILE A 260 -3.14 15.71 25.17
N ASP A 261 -2.50 14.63 25.62
CA ASP A 261 -2.45 14.21 27.02
C ASP A 261 -1.79 15.27 27.92
N GLN A 262 -0.66 15.84 27.48
CA GLN A 262 0.04 16.92 28.19
C GLN A 262 -0.82 18.19 28.35
N ALA A 263 -1.69 18.45 27.38
CA ALA A 263 -2.64 19.55 27.43
C ALA A 263 -3.92 19.24 28.21
N GLY A 264 -4.11 17.99 28.64
CA GLY A 264 -5.30 17.53 29.38
C GLY A 264 -6.58 17.63 28.54
N ARG A 265 -6.49 17.38 27.20
CA ARG A 265 -7.61 17.53 26.27
C ARG A 265 -8.18 16.17 25.89
N ASP A 266 -9.51 16.01 26.06
CA ASP A 266 -10.28 14.83 25.70
C ASP A 266 -11.66 15.17 25.09
N ASP A 267 -11.88 16.44 24.78
CA ASP A 267 -13.17 17.04 24.40
C ASP A 267 -13.46 16.99 22.90
N PHE A 268 -12.68 16.22 22.12
CA PHE A 268 -12.83 16.05 20.66
C PHE A 268 -12.53 14.61 20.22
N LEU A 269 -12.83 14.26 18.99
CA LEU A 269 -12.44 12.97 18.39
C LEU A 269 -11.24 13.14 17.47
N MET A 270 -10.38 12.11 17.42
CA MET A 270 -9.25 12.02 16.49
C MET A 270 -9.47 10.86 15.51
N VAL A 271 -9.14 11.10 14.25
CA VAL A 271 -8.99 10.07 13.21
C VAL A 271 -7.52 10.04 12.82
N GLY A 272 -6.91 8.85 12.87
CA GLY A 272 -5.54 8.59 12.45
C GLY A 272 -5.44 8.11 11.01
N GLY A 273 -4.26 7.70 10.61
CA GLY A 273 -3.98 7.16 9.26
C GLY A 273 -2.84 6.17 9.27
N ALA A 274 -2.87 5.25 8.34
CA ALA A 274 -1.95 4.17 8.04
C ALA A 274 -2.32 2.79 8.61
N GLY A 275 -2.85 2.66 9.84
CA GLY A 275 -3.23 1.39 10.43
C GLY A 275 -2.11 0.75 11.26
N ALA A 276 -1.43 1.53 12.13
CA ALA A 276 -0.48 0.98 13.08
C ALA A 276 -1.19 0.10 14.13
N LEU A 277 -0.51 -0.94 14.59
CA LEU A 277 -1.04 -1.83 15.63
C LEU A 277 -1.37 -1.08 16.93
N SER A 278 -0.56 -0.08 17.30
CA SER A 278 -0.80 0.79 18.44
C SER A 278 -2.11 1.59 18.30
N ALA A 279 -2.41 2.10 17.11
CA ALA A 279 -3.66 2.78 16.81
C ALA A 279 -4.85 1.82 16.91
N PHE A 280 -4.75 0.61 16.36
CA PHE A 280 -5.80 -0.41 16.50
C PHE A 280 -6.08 -0.77 17.95
N GLN A 281 -5.03 -0.93 18.77
CA GLN A 281 -5.15 -1.21 20.20
C GLN A 281 -5.86 -0.07 20.93
N ALA A 282 -5.50 1.18 20.67
CA ALA A 282 -6.14 2.34 21.27
C ALA A 282 -7.63 2.48 20.86
N ILE A 283 -7.93 2.26 19.57
CA ILE A 283 -9.31 2.26 19.04
C ILE A 283 -10.15 1.15 19.71
N LYS A 284 -9.58 -0.05 19.86
CA LYS A 284 -10.25 -1.17 20.52
C LYS A 284 -10.57 -0.88 21.99
N GLN A 285 -9.64 -0.26 22.71
CA GLN A 285 -9.84 0.14 24.11
C GLN A 285 -10.87 1.28 24.27
N ASP A 286 -10.97 2.15 23.28
CA ASP A 286 -11.93 3.28 23.19
C ASP A 286 -11.92 4.22 24.41
N ASN A 287 -10.76 4.37 25.06
CA ASN A 287 -10.59 5.15 26.29
C ASN A 287 -9.94 6.53 26.07
N GLY A 288 -9.64 6.93 24.83
CA GLY A 288 -9.02 8.20 24.45
C GLY A 288 -9.73 8.88 23.29
N VAL A 289 -9.11 9.93 22.78
CA VAL A 289 -9.64 10.73 21.64
C VAL A 289 -9.56 10.00 20.30
N LEU A 290 -8.63 9.04 20.11
CA LEU A 290 -8.46 8.29 18.87
C LEU A 290 -9.62 7.30 18.68
N LYS A 291 -10.49 7.57 17.70
CA LYS A 291 -11.72 6.80 17.47
C LYS A 291 -11.69 5.97 16.18
N ALA A 292 -10.84 6.32 15.25
CA ALA A 292 -10.65 5.59 14.01
C ALA A 292 -9.26 5.85 13.41
N THR A 293 -8.83 4.98 12.52
CA THR A 293 -7.70 5.22 11.60
C THR A 293 -8.10 4.81 10.18
N VAL A 294 -7.54 5.46 9.17
CA VAL A 294 -7.78 5.12 7.77
C VAL A 294 -6.57 4.36 7.22
N LEU A 295 -6.80 3.17 6.69
CA LEU A 295 -5.73 2.26 6.27
C LEU A 295 -4.87 2.82 5.14
N TYR A 296 -3.57 2.60 5.28
CA TYR A 296 -2.55 2.79 4.26
C TYR A 296 -1.49 1.69 4.41
N PRO A 297 -1.78 0.46 3.91
CA PRO A 297 -1.09 -0.73 4.34
C PRO A 297 0.35 -0.84 3.80
N PRO A 298 1.39 -1.00 4.66
CA PRO A 298 2.77 -1.18 4.21
C PRO A 298 3.00 -2.54 3.54
N THR A 299 2.03 -3.45 3.57
CA THR A 299 2.05 -4.72 2.81
C THR A 299 2.09 -4.51 1.29
N MET A 300 1.85 -3.28 0.80
CA MET A 300 2.09 -2.91 -0.60
C MET A 300 3.52 -3.23 -1.04
N ALA A 301 4.50 -3.18 -0.14
CA ALA A 301 5.88 -3.55 -0.43
C ALA A 301 6.05 -5.05 -0.72
N ALA A 302 5.32 -5.92 0.00
CA ALA A 302 5.28 -7.35 -0.32
C ALA A 302 4.69 -7.58 -1.72
N SER A 303 3.57 -6.91 -2.02
CA SER A 303 2.96 -6.97 -3.36
C SER A 303 3.88 -6.41 -4.46
N ALA A 304 4.67 -5.37 -4.16
CA ALA A 304 5.67 -4.86 -5.11
C ALA A 304 6.77 -5.89 -5.42
N ILE A 305 7.19 -6.71 -4.44
CA ILE A 305 8.12 -7.83 -4.67
C ILE A 305 7.47 -8.89 -5.57
N ASP A 306 6.18 -9.22 -5.37
CA ASP A 306 5.47 -10.18 -6.21
C ASP A 306 5.35 -9.68 -7.67
N LEU A 307 5.02 -8.41 -7.84
CA LEU A 307 4.97 -7.77 -9.15
C LEU A 307 6.34 -7.75 -9.83
N ALA A 308 7.40 -7.44 -9.07
CA ALA A 308 8.77 -7.43 -9.58
C ALA A 308 9.20 -8.85 -10.01
N ARG A 309 8.92 -9.87 -9.18
CA ARG A 309 9.16 -11.27 -9.53
C ARG A 309 8.44 -11.68 -10.81
N ALA A 310 7.14 -11.34 -10.94
CA ALA A 310 6.36 -11.64 -12.12
C ALA A 310 6.91 -10.94 -13.39
N LEU A 311 7.30 -9.67 -13.28
CA LEU A 311 7.95 -8.92 -14.37
C LEU A 311 9.28 -9.56 -14.79
N GLY A 312 10.15 -9.91 -13.84
CA GLY A 312 11.44 -10.56 -14.11
C GLY A 312 11.28 -11.94 -14.75
N GLN A 313 10.17 -12.63 -14.49
CA GLN A 313 9.83 -13.92 -15.09
C GLN A 313 8.99 -13.82 -16.36
N SER A 314 8.65 -12.61 -16.81
CA SER A 314 7.74 -12.36 -17.93
C SER A 314 6.38 -13.03 -17.77
N LYS A 315 5.83 -12.98 -16.54
CA LYS A 315 4.51 -13.53 -16.17
C LYS A 315 3.51 -12.42 -15.89
N GLY A 316 2.23 -12.65 -16.19
CA GLY A 316 1.12 -11.81 -15.77
C GLY A 316 0.70 -12.10 -14.31
N ILE A 317 -0.37 -11.45 -13.87
CA ILE A 317 -0.98 -11.72 -12.56
C ILE A 317 -1.82 -13.01 -12.65
N SER A 318 -1.48 -13.99 -11.81
CA SER A 318 -2.23 -15.25 -11.73
C SER A 318 -3.70 -14.99 -11.34
N GLY A 319 -4.60 -15.66 -12.03
CA GLY A 319 -6.05 -15.53 -11.81
C GLY A 319 -6.74 -14.43 -12.60
N LEU A 320 -6.01 -13.57 -13.30
CA LEU A 320 -6.56 -12.64 -14.29
C LEU A 320 -6.39 -13.21 -15.70
N SER A 321 -7.26 -12.79 -16.63
CA SER A 321 -7.18 -13.18 -18.05
C SER A 321 -6.07 -12.44 -18.80
N GLU A 322 -5.60 -11.34 -18.24
CA GLU A 322 -4.55 -10.51 -18.83
C GLU A 322 -3.19 -11.16 -18.68
N PHE A 323 -2.44 -11.22 -19.79
CA PHE A 323 -1.05 -11.66 -19.82
C PHE A 323 -0.07 -10.61 -19.29
N GLU A 324 -0.53 -9.36 -19.16
CA GLU A 324 0.29 -8.22 -18.75
C GLU A 324 -0.04 -7.76 -17.33
N ILE A 325 0.97 -7.31 -16.61
CA ILE A 325 0.78 -6.65 -15.32
C ILE A 325 0.15 -5.28 -15.53
N PRO A 326 -0.92 -4.91 -14.80
CA PRO A 326 -1.53 -3.58 -14.87
C PRO A 326 -0.52 -2.45 -14.67
N ALA A 327 -0.75 -1.32 -15.33
CA ALA A 327 0.12 -0.15 -15.19
C ALA A 327 0.04 0.49 -13.80
N SER A 328 -1.06 0.29 -13.08
CA SER A 328 -1.24 0.78 -11.70
C SER A 328 -2.15 -0.14 -10.88
N LEU A 329 -1.84 -0.23 -9.59
CA LEU A 329 -2.61 -0.92 -8.57
C LEU A 329 -2.82 0.03 -7.40
N THR A 330 -4.07 0.45 -7.19
CA THR A 330 -4.44 1.34 -6.08
C THR A 330 -5.09 0.52 -4.96
N LEU A 331 -4.51 0.57 -3.77
CA LEU A 331 -5.02 -0.14 -2.60
C LEU A 331 -6.08 0.69 -1.90
N TYR A 332 -7.20 0.06 -1.54
CA TYR A 332 -8.32 0.72 -0.87
C TYR A 332 -7.96 1.14 0.56
N SER A 333 -8.39 2.35 0.95
CA SER A 333 -8.15 2.96 2.25
C SER A 333 -9.40 2.85 3.14
N ALA A 334 -9.63 1.68 3.75
CA ALA A 334 -10.76 1.44 4.64
C ALA A 334 -10.64 2.25 5.94
N VAL A 335 -11.78 2.68 6.48
CA VAL A 335 -11.86 3.22 7.85
C VAL A 335 -11.95 2.06 8.84
N VAL A 336 -11.06 2.07 9.81
CA VAL A 336 -11.05 1.12 10.93
C VAL A 336 -11.43 1.87 12.20
N ASP A 337 -12.56 1.47 12.80
CA ASP A 337 -13.04 1.98 14.09
C ASP A 337 -13.37 0.83 15.04
N LYS A 338 -13.93 1.14 16.21
CA LYS A 338 -14.27 0.15 17.23
C LYS A 338 -15.17 -0.99 16.72
N THR A 339 -15.97 -0.75 15.69
CA THR A 339 -16.94 -1.75 15.19
C THR A 339 -16.31 -2.84 14.33
N ASN A 340 -15.14 -2.58 13.75
CA ASN A 340 -14.47 -3.50 12.82
C ASN A 340 -12.98 -3.74 13.13
N VAL A 341 -12.41 -3.08 14.14
CA VAL A 341 -10.96 -3.14 14.42
C VAL A 341 -10.44 -4.56 14.65
N ASP A 342 -11.24 -5.46 15.20
CA ASP A 342 -10.84 -6.85 15.44
C ASP A 342 -10.50 -7.60 14.15
N GLN A 343 -11.13 -7.24 13.03
CA GLN A 343 -10.85 -7.82 11.70
C GLN A 343 -9.47 -7.39 11.16
N TYR A 344 -8.95 -6.26 11.64
CA TYR A 344 -7.70 -5.66 11.14
C TYR A 344 -6.51 -5.83 12.09
N MET A 345 -6.70 -6.36 13.31
CA MET A 345 -5.63 -6.49 14.31
C MET A 345 -4.37 -7.20 13.77
N SER A 346 -4.54 -8.22 12.94
CA SER A 346 -3.42 -8.99 12.36
C SER A 346 -2.69 -8.26 11.22
N THR A 347 -3.26 -7.18 10.69
CA THR A 347 -2.66 -6.38 9.61
C THR A 347 -1.92 -5.14 10.11
N GLY A 348 -2.04 -4.82 11.41
CA GLY A 348 -1.38 -3.68 12.02
C GLY A 348 0.14 -3.83 12.00
N PHE A 349 0.85 -2.79 11.57
CA PHE A 349 2.30 -2.72 11.61
C PHE A 349 2.79 -2.12 12.94
N LYS A 350 4.10 -2.33 13.25
CA LYS A 350 4.77 -1.84 14.47
C LYS A 350 5.77 -0.76 14.15
#